data_1a9ba37afbd8b7995272071689dbba33
#
_entry.id   1a9ba37afbd8b7995272071689dbba33
#
_cell.length_a   1.000
_cell.length_b   1.000
_cell.length_c   1.000
_cell.angle_alpha   90.00
_cell.angle_beta   90.00
_cell.angle_gamma   90.00
#
_symmetry.space_group_name_H-M   'P 1'
#
loop_
_entity.id
_entity.type
_entity.pdbx_description
1 polymer ?
#
loop_
_entity_poly.entity_id
_entity_poly.type
_entity_poly.pdbx_seq_one_letter_code
_entity_poly.pdbx_strand_id
1 'polypeptide(L)'
;MSPRHFSVRGFNAVVPASDSAWQAEIPAHLKRRDPRIWHMAYVAAARLLKNAAEPPRSMAVGTALGALDETKNFLDGIFKDGFGSPKNFIASVHNSMAGKLALEFKIDGPNLTLCDGQNSFASAVASCTLFPSSAFTCLVVAVDESIPLVNELIPHLPPVCAAHLSDSGQEAAVALLLDRRVIPELPSIRAIGPIALAGKEPSALAKELAARLHNGAASSISPIEKCRSFVSAPLQIYERLTSKQTGILIIPSYSPSSKACAAVEVSL
;
A
#
# COMPACT_ATOMS: atom_id res chain seq x y z
N MET A 1 -5.14 10.44 19.36
CA MET A 1 -6.05 10.97 18.32
C MET A 1 -7.00 9.86 17.90
N SER A 2 -8.30 10.10 17.87
CA SER A 2 -9.24 9.14 17.28
C SER A 2 -8.99 9.04 15.77
N PRO A 3 -9.00 7.82 15.20
CA PRO A 3 -8.83 7.64 13.77
C PRO A 3 -9.97 8.32 13.02
N ARG A 4 -9.63 9.08 11.97
CA ARG A 4 -10.62 9.77 11.14
C ARG A 4 -11.18 8.82 10.08
N HIS A 5 -12.46 8.96 9.79
CA HIS A 5 -13.10 8.32 8.65
C HIS A 5 -12.81 9.11 7.36
N PHE A 6 -12.58 8.35 6.29
CA PHE A 6 -12.55 8.85 4.93
C PHE A 6 -13.62 8.14 4.12
N SER A 7 -14.34 8.85 3.28
CA SER A 7 -15.21 8.22 2.28
C SER A 7 -14.38 7.68 1.12
N VAL A 8 -14.66 6.47 0.65
CA VAL A 8 -14.00 5.86 -0.51
C VAL A 8 -14.78 6.23 -1.76
N ARG A 9 -14.29 7.21 -2.54
CA ARG A 9 -14.90 7.66 -3.80
C ARG A 9 -14.73 6.67 -4.94
N GLY A 10 -13.68 5.87 -4.89
CA GLY A 10 -13.39 4.87 -5.89
C GLY A 10 -12.19 4.04 -5.52
N PHE A 11 -12.04 2.93 -6.21
CA PHE A 11 -10.96 1.98 -6.01
C PHE A 11 -10.67 1.22 -7.31
N ASN A 12 -9.44 0.78 -7.46
CA ASN A 12 -9.03 -0.13 -8.55
C ASN A 12 -7.79 -0.91 -8.13
N ALA A 13 -7.52 -2.00 -8.82
CA ALA A 13 -6.34 -2.80 -8.58
C ALA A 13 -5.72 -3.34 -9.87
N VAL A 14 -4.43 -3.64 -9.81
CA VAL A 14 -3.70 -4.48 -10.73
C VAL A 14 -3.19 -5.67 -9.94
N VAL A 15 -3.64 -6.86 -10.30
CA VAL A 15 -3.19 -8.13 -9.72
C VAL A 15 -2.64 -8.99 -10.87
N PRO A 16 -1.34 -8.98 -11.13
CA PRO A 16 -0.74 -9.59 -12.32
C PRO A 16 -1.09 -11.06 -12.51
N ALA A 17 -1.30 -11.80 -11.43
CA ALA A 17 -1.70 -13.21 -11.49
C ALA A 17 -3.09 -13.44 -12.14
N SER A 18 -3.99 -12.47 -12.08
CA SER A 18 -5.36 -12.55 -12.62
C SER A 18 -5.66 -11.54 -13.73
N ASP A 19 -4.77 -10.56 -13.96
CA ASP A 19 -4.93 -9.49 -14.93
C ASP A 19 -3.76 -9.49 -15.91
N SER A 20 -3.85 -10.31 -16.94
CA SER A 20 -2.78 -10.41 -17.97
C SER A 20 -2.70 -9.20 -18.91
N ALA A 21 -3.74 -8.37 -18.96
CA ALA A 21 -3.85 -7.25 -19.92
C ALA A 21 -3.28 -5.93 -19.39
N TRP A 22 -3.00 -5.79 -18.10
CA TRP A 22 -2.59 -4.53 -17.50
C TRP A 22 -1.37 -3.87 -18.16
N GLN A 23 -0.42 -4.67 -18.67
CA GLN A 23 0.78 -4.16 -19.33
C GLN A 23 0.49 -3.42 -20.64
N ALA A 24 -0.63 -3.72 -21.30
CA ALA A 24 -1.04 -3.02 -22.51
C ALA A 24 -1.47 -1.57 -22.22
N GLU A 25 -1.90 -1.29 -20.99
CA GLU A 25 -2.38 0.03 -20.55
C GLU A 25 -1.24 0.99 -20.16
N ILE A 26 0.01 0.52 -20.11
CA ILE A 26 1.16 1.36 -19.78
C ILE A 26 1.48 2.28 -20.97
N PRO A 27 1.50 3.61 -20.77
CA PRO A 27 1.89 4.54 -21.82
C PRO A 27 3.31 4.31 -22.33
N ALA A 28 3.54 4.55 -23.61
CA ALA A 28 4.83 4.28 -24.24
C ALA A 28 6.01 5.05 -23.60
N HIS A 29 5.76 6.26 -23.08
CA HIS A 29 6.79 7.08 -22.45
C HIS A 29 7.21 6.52 -21.06
N LEU A 30 6.35 5.74 -20.38
CA LEU A 30 6.68 5.08 -19.13
C LEU A 30 7.38 3.72 -19.38
N LYS A 31 6.95 2.94 -20.38
CA LYS A 31 7.46 1.58 -20.65
C LYS A 31 8.99 1.49 -20.75
N ARG A 32 9.66 2.52 -21.28
CA ARG A 32 11.10 2.50 -21.57
C ARG A 32 11.99 2.87 -20.40
N ARG A 33 11.46 3.55 -19.39
CA ARG A 33 12.27 4.24 -18.38
C ARG A 33 11.98 3.84 -16.96
N ASP A 34 10.75 3.45 -16.68
CA ASP A 34 10.27 3.30 -15.32
C ASP A 34 10.24 1.81 -14.88
N PRO A 35 10.50 1.51 -13.61
CA PRO A 35 10.44 0.16 -13.05
C PRO A 35 9.04 -0.46 -13.17
N ARG A 36 9.00 -1.79 -13.15
CA ARG A 36 7.76 -2.55 -13.22
C ARG A 36 6.77 -2.21 -12.10
N ILE A 37 7.25 -2.04 -10.88
CA ILE A 37 6.42 -1.64 -9.73
C ILE A 37 5.72 -0.28 -9.97
N TRP A 38 6.41 0.67 -10.65
CA TRP A 38 5.80 1.96 -10.99
C TRP A 38 4.71 1.80 -12.05
N HIS A 39 4.89 0.89 -13.00
CA HIS A 39 3.86 0.58 -14.00
C HIS A 39 2.59 0.03 -13.36
N MET A 40 2.72 -0.90 -12.41
CA MET A 40 1.58 -1.45 -11.68
C MET A 40 0.83 -0.36 -10.92
N ALA A 41 1.54 0.48 -10.18
CA ALA A 41 0.98 1.61 -9.45
C ALA A 41 0.28 2.61 -10.37
N TYR A 42 0.92 2.93 -11.52
CA TYR A 42 0.35 3.82 -12.53
C TYR A 42 -0.97 3.26 -13.08
N VAL A 43 -1.00 2.01 -13.53
CA VAL A 43 -2.21 1.43 -14.15
C VAL A 43 -3.36 1.37 -13.16
N ALA A 44 -3.11 0.95 -11.91
CA ALA A 44 -4.15 0.94 -10.87
C ALA A 44 -4.72 2.34 -10.63
N ALA A 45 -3.86 3.35 -10.52
CA ALA A 45 -4.28 4.74 -10.35
C ALA A 45 -4.97 5.31 -11.61
N ALA A 46 -4.46 5.04 -12.80
CA ALA A 46 -5.03 5.50 -14.06
C ALA A 46 -6.44 4.96 -14.29
N ARG A 47 -6.66 3.67 -14.04
CA ARG A 47 -8.01 3.06 -14.10
C ARG A 47 -8.98 3.74 -13.13
N LEU A 48 -8.52 3.99 -11.91
CA LEU A 48 -9.32 4.67 -10.89
C LEU A 48 -9.66 6.09 -11.30
N LEU A 49 -8.67 6.84 -11.79
CA LEU A 49 -8.81 8.26 -12.08
C LEU A 49 -9.40 8.58 -13.45
N LYS A 50 -9.62 7.56 -14.31
CA LYS A 50 -10.13 7.73 -15.68
C LYS A 50 -11.40 8.59 -15.74
N ASN A 51 -12.28 8.46 -14.76
CA ASN A 51 -13.56 9.16 -14.68
C ASN A 51 -13.60 10.19 -13.54
N ALA A 52 -12.46 10.52 -12.95
CA ALA A 52 -12.41 11.55 -11.91
C ALA A 52 -12.56 12.93 -12.53
N ALA A 53 -13.47 13.73 -12.00
CA ALA A 53 -13.72 15.09 -12.49
C ALA A 53 -12.55 16.04 -12.24
N GLU A 54 -11.80 15.81 -11.16
CA GLU A 54 -10.63 16.59 -10.76
C GLU A 54 -9.50 15.68 -10.29
N PRO A 55 -8.21 16.11 -10.45
CA PRO A 55 -7.08 15.42 -9.86
C PRO A 55 -7.22 15.33 -8.33
N PRO A 56 -6.67 14.26 -7.70
CA PRO A 56 -6.54 14.23 -6.25
C PRO A 56 -5.69 15.40 -5.75
N ARG A 57 -5.99 15.89 -4.55
CA ARG A 57 -5.29 17.03 -3.94
C ARG A 57 -4.06 16.63 -3.13
N SER A 58 -3.86 15.34 -2.93
CA SER A 58 -2.72 14.78 -2.19
C SER A 58 -2.53 13.32 -2.53
N MET A 59 -1.41 12.76 -2.13
CA MET A 59 -1.11 11.34 -2.34
C MET A 59 -0.36 10.73 -1.17
N ALA A 60 -0.66 9.45 -0.88
CA ALA A 60 0.11 8.61 0.02
C ALA A 60 0.38 7.26 -0.64
N VAL A 61 1.62 6.82 -0.64
CA VAL A 61 2.03 5.52 -1.17
C VAL A 61 2.52 4.64 -0.03
N GLY A 62 1.99 3.43 0.06
CA GLY A 62 2.46 2.37 0.95
C GLY A 62 3.16 1.29 0.16
N THR A 63 4.41 1.02 0.47
CA THR A 63 5.19 -0.07 -0.13
C THR A 63 6.12 -0.66 0.91
N ALA A 64 6.29 -1.95 0.92
CA ALA A 64 7.17 -2.61 1.89
C ALA A 64 8.62 -2.67 1.41
N LEU A 65 8.80 -2.99 0.14
CA LEU A 65 10.12 -3.20 -0.46
C LEU A 65 10.52 -2.06 -1.41
N GLY A 66 9.55 -1.24 -1.83
CA GLY A 66 9.80 -0.21 -2.84
C GLY A 66 10.33 -0.83 -4.14
N ALA A 67 11.19 -0.10 -4.83
CA ALA A 67 11.88 -0.57 -6.03
C ALA A 67 13.18 -1.32 -5.66
N LEU A 68 13.07 -2.42 -4.87
CA LEU A 68 14.22 -3.19 -4.41
C LEU A 68 15.02 -3.81 -5.56
N ASP A 69 14.36 -4.19 -6.66
CA ASP A 69 15.04 -4.71 -7.84
C ASP A 69 15.97 -3.64 -8.47
N GLU A 70 15.54 -2.40 -8.51
CA GLU A 70 16.38 -1.28 -8.97
C GLU A 70 17.54 -0.99 -8.00
N THR A 71 17.32 -1.17 -6.70
CA THR A 71 18.39 -1.09 -5.69
C THR A 71 19.43 -2.16 -5.94
N LYS A 72 19.00 -3.40 -6.18
CA LYS A 72 19.88 -4.52 -6.56
C LYS A 72 20.65 -4.19 -7.83
N ASN A 73 19.97 -3.75 -8.88
CA ASN A 73 20.60 -3.41 -10.17
C ASN A 73 21.63 -2.29 -10.03
N PHE A 74 21.36 -1.29 -9.17
CA PHE A 74 22.30 -0.21 -8.87
C PHE A 74 23.56 -0.75 -8.16
N LEU A 75 23.39 -1.58 -7.14
CA LEU A 75 24.50 -2.18 -6.40
C LEU A 75 25.29 -3.15 -7.25
N ASP A 76 24.64 -3.99 -8.05
CA ASP A 76 25.29 -4.89 -9.00
C ASP A 76 26.21 -4.12 -9.96
N GLY A 77 25.76 -2.97 -10.48
CA GLY A 77 26.59 -2.11 -11.33
C GLY A 77 27.83 -1.59 -10.61
N ILE A 78 27.72 -1.20 -9.33
CA ILE A 78 28.88 -0.79 -8.53
C ILE A 78 29.86 -1.95 -8.32
N PHE A 79 29.37 -3.11 -7.92
CA PHE A 79 30.23 -4.24 -7.53
C PHE A 79 30.84 -4.98 -8.73
N LYS A 80 30.10 -5.08 -9.85
CA LYS A 80 30.57 -5.81 -11.04
C LYS A 80 31.30 -4.92 -12.03
N ASP A 81 30.80 -3.70 -12.25
CA ASP A 81 31.27 -2.82 -13.32
C ASP A 81 32.05 -1.61 -12.77
N GLY A 82 32.15 -1.45 -11.45
CA GLY A 82 32.78 -0.31 -10.80
C GLY A 82 31.99 1.01 -10.95
N PHE A 83 30.75 0.94 -11.47
CA PHE A 83 29.94 2.12 -11.76
C PHE A 83 28.45 1.86 -11.52
N GLY A 84 27.81 2.69 -10.70
CA GLY A 84 26.36 2.65 -10.45
C GLY A 84 25.60 3.50 -11.46
N SER A 85 24.59 2.93 -12.11
CA SER A 85 23.73 3.65 -13.04
C SER A 85 22.94 4.76 -12.32
N PRO A 86 23.05 6.06 -12.73
CA PRO A 86 22.23 7.14 -12.17
C PRO A 86 20.72 6.88 -12.32
N LYS A 87 20.31 6.23 -13.40
CA LYS A 87 18.91 5.83 -13.63
C LYS A 87 18.43 4.88 -12.53
N ASN A 88 19.20 3.80 -12.26
CA ASN A 88 18.83 2.83 -11.25
C ASN A 88 18.86 3.44 -9.84
N PHE A 89 19.81 4.35 -9.57
CA PHE A 89 19.86 5.11 -8.34
C PHE A 89 18.57 5.92 -8.11
N ILE A 90 18.15 6.72 -9.09
CA ILE A 90 16.92 7.52 -8.99
C ILE A 90 15.71 6.60 -8.80
N ALA A 91 15.65 5.49 -9.52
CA ALA A 91 14.54 4.54 -9.45
C ALA A 91 14.50 3.76 -8.13
N SER A 92 15.64 3.54 -7.47
CA SER A 92 15.73 2.81 -6.19
C SER A 92 15.16 3.59 -5.00
N VAL A 93 15.04 4.91 -5.10
CA VAL A 93 14.56 5.75 -3.99
C VAL A 93 13.06 5.57 -3.84
N HIS A 94 12.60 5.18 -2.65
CA HIS A 94 11.20 4.78 -2.40
C HIS A 94 10.16 5.85 -2.79
N ASN A 95 10.46 7.12 -2.60
CA ASN A 95 9.54 8.21 -2.94
C ASN A 95 9.57 8.63 -4.42
N SER A 96 10.51 8.13 -5.21
CA SER A 96 10.60 8.47 -6.65
C SER A 96 9.36 8.01 -7.41
N MET A 97 8.82 6.84 -7.10
CA MET A 97 7.55 6.37 -7.66
C MET A 97 6.40 7.34 -7.37
N ALA A 98 6.25 7.73 -6.11
CA ALA A 98 5.20 8.66 -5.70
C ALA A 98 5.36 10.02 -6.38
N GLY A 99 6.59 10.54 -6.50
CA GLY A 99 6.87 11.77 -7.25
C GLY A 99 6.49 11.66 -8.72
N LYS A 100 6.81 10.51 -9.36
CA LYS A 100 6.46 10.26 -10.76
C LYS A 100 4.95 10.20 -10.97
N LEU A 101 4.22 9.47 -10.10
CA LEU A 101 2.76 9.41 -10.16
C LEU A 101 2.13 10.79 -9.95
N ALA A 102 2.66 11.59 -9.04
CA ALA A 102 2.17 12.95 -8.81
C ALA A 102 2.29 13.82 -10.07
N LEU A 103 3.41 13.72 -10.79
CA LEU A 103 3.59 14.42 -12.06
C LEU A 103 2.61 13.94 -13.14
N GLU A 104 2.46 12.62 -13.29
CA GLU A 104 1.56 12.03 -14.31
C GLU A 104 0.08 12.39 -14.06
N PHE A 105 -0.35 12.40 -12.80
CA PHE A 105 -1.75 12.70 -12.43
C PHE A 105 -1.97 14.15 -11.99
N LYS A 106 -0.98 15.03 -12.13
CA LYS A 106 -1.05 16.46 -11.80
C LYS A 106 -1.48 16.70 -10.35
N ILE A 107 -0.91 15.92 -9.42
CA ILE A 107 -1.12 16.07 -7.99
C ILE A 107 -0.06 17.02 -7.46
N ASP A 108 -0.46 18.23 -7.12
CA ASP A 108 0.41 19.35 -6.70
C ASP A 108 0.49 19.54 -5.18
N GLY A 109 -0.24 18.75 -4.41
CA GLY A 109 -0.30 18.81 -2.96
C GLY A 109 0.65 17.83 -2.25
N PRO A 110 0.42 17.61 -0.95
CA PRO A 110 1.28 16.74 -0.13
C PRO A 110 1.40 15.33 -0.71
N ASN A 111 2.64 14.81 -0.68
CA ASN A 111 2.98 13.49 -1.18
C ASN A 111 3.86 12.78 -0.13
N LEU A 112 3.43 11.61 0.34
CA LEU A 112 4.14 10.79 1.30
C LEU A 112 4.33 9.38 0.78
N THR A 113 5.49 8.80 1.08
CA THR A 113 5.75 7.37 0.87
C THR A 113 6.07 6.73 2.21
N LEU A 114 5.35 5.67 2.54
CA LEU A 114 5.44 4.94 3.80
C LEU A 114 6.00 3.55 3.51
N CYS A 115 7.07 3.19 4.22
CA CYS A 115 7.74 1.90 4.10
C CYS A 115 7.87 1.28 5.51
N ASP A 116 6.95 0.39 5.85
CA ASP A 116 6.89 -0.31 7.15
C ASP A 116 6.37 -1.74 6.99
N GLY A 117 6.96 -2.49 6.04
CA GLY A 117 6.56 -3.87 5.78
C GLY A 117 5.04 -3.99 5.58
N GLN A 118 4.42 -4.97 6.23
CA GLN A 118 2.97 -5.23 6.15
C GLN A 118 2.10 -4.06 6.66
N ASN A 119 2.67 -3.13 7.44
CA ASN A 119 1.95 -1.97 7.96
C ASN A 119 1.90 -0.80 6.97
N SER A 120 2.64 -0.86 5.86
CA SER A 120 2.80 0.27 4.91
C SER A 120 1.48 0.82 4.42
N PHE A 121 0.51 -0.05 4.09
CA PHE A 121 -0.83 0.38 3.65
C PHE A 121 -1.61 1.11 4.76
N ALA A 122 -1.67 0.53 5.96
CA ALA A 122 -2.35 1.14 7.10
C ALA A 122 -1.72 2.51 7.44
N SER A 123 -0.39 2.59 7.39
CA SER A 123 0.37 3.82 7.59
C SER A 123 0.04 4.86 6.51
N ALA A 124 -0.09 4.46 5.25
CA ALA A 124 -0.47 5.35 4.15
C ALA A 124 -1.89 5.92 4.36
N VAL A 125 -2.87 5.09 4.70
CA VAL A 125 -4.24 5.56 5.00
C VAL A 125 -4.25 6.48 6.23
N ALA A 126 -3.57 6.10 7.32
CA ALA A 126 -3.49 6.91 8.53
C ALA A 126 -2.82 8.27 8.29
N SER A 127 -1.78 8.33 7.45
CA SER A 127 -1.04 9.55 7.13
C SER A 127 -1.89 10.60 6.41
N CYS A 128 -2.96 10.20 5.71
CA CYS A 128 -3.89 11.14 5.08
C CYS A 128 -4.54 12.09 6.10
N THR A 129 -4.57 11.72 7.37
CA THR A 129 -5.06 12.61 8.46
C THR A 129 -4.15 13.81 8.71
N LEU A 130 -2.88 13.71 8.34
CA LEU A 130 -1.85 14.74 8.54
C LEU A 130 -1.91 15.84 7.46
N PHE A 131 -2.55 15.57 6.33
CA PHE A 131 -2.62 16.53 5.24
C PHE A 131 -3.52 17.72 5.62
N PRO A 132 -3.28 18.91 5.05
CA PRO A 132 -4.12 20.08 5.33
C PRO A 132 -5.58 19.83 4.86
N SER A 133 -6.52 20.55 5.49
CA SER A 133 -7.95 20.39 5.14
C SER A 133 -8.29 20.79 3.71
N SER A 134 -7.49 21.65 3.09
CA SER A 134 -7.59 22.01 1.66
C SER A 134 -7.28 20.82 0.73
N ALA A 135 -6.46 19.86 1.18
CA ALA A 135 -6.19 18.60 0.47
C ALA A 135 -7.23 17.54 0.84
N PHE A 136 -8.50 17.80 0.54
CA PHE A 136 -9.62 16.97 0.98
C PHE A 136 -9.72 15.62 0.25
N THR A 137 -9.14 15.48 -0.95
CA THR A 137 -9.03 14.19 -1.65
C THR A 137 -7.60 13.69 -1.65
N CYS A 138 -7.43 12.39 -1.40
CA CYS A 138 -6.14 11.73 -1.36
C CYS A 138 -6.16 10.47 -2.22
N LEU A 139 -5.21 10.36 -3.14
CA LEU A 139 -4.91 9.10 -3.81
C LEU A 139 -4.01 8.26 -2.88
N VAL A 140 -4.52 7.14 -2.41
CA VAL A 140 -3.71 6.15 -1.69
C VAL A 140 -3.37 5.02 -2.63
N VAL A 141 -2.08 4.70 -2.77
CA VAL A 141 -1.62 3.55 -3.56
C VAL A 141 -0.82 2.62 -2.65
N ALA A 142 -1.24 1.37 -2.60
CA ALA A 142 -0.44 0.31 -1.97
C ALA A 142 0.10 -0.58 -3.08
N VAL A 143 1.41 -0.79 -3.12
CA VAL A 143 2.05 -1.58 -4.19
C VAL A 143 3.31 -2.25 -3.71
N ASP A 144 3.41 -3.54 -4.03
CA ASP A 144 4.65 -4.30 -3.97
C ASP A 144 4.67 -5.32 -5.10
N GLU A 145 5.86 -5.61 -5.62
CA GLU A 145 6.10 -6.59 -6.68
C GLU A 145 6.82 -7.83 -6.15
N SER A 146 6.64 -8.94 -6.83
CA SER A 146 7.42 -10.16 -6.56
C SER A 146 8.85 -10.00 -7.06
N ILE A 147 9.81 -10.12 -6.16
CA ILE A 147 11.22 -9.92 -6.44
C ILE A 147 11.97 -11.23 -6.22
N PRO A 148 12.62 -11.81 -7.25
CA PRO A 148 13.35 -13.08 -7.11
C PRO A 148 14.37 -13.08 -5.98
N LEU A 149 15.10 -11.97 -5.79
CA LEU A 149 16.06 -11.81 -4.71
C LEU A 149 15.46 -12.08 -3.32
N VAL A 150 14.22 -11.68 -3.07
CA VAL A 150 13.54 -11.91 -1.79
C VAL A 150 13.37 -13.41 -1.56
N ASN A 151 12.97 -14.16 -2.59
CA ASN A 151 12.81 -15.62 -2.51
C ASN A 151 14.14 -16.33 -2.24
N GLU A 152 15.23 -15.82 -2.82
CA GLU A 152 16.59 -16.35 -2.56
C GLU A 152 17.06 -16.07 -1.11
N LEU A 153 16.64 -14.95 -0.54
CA LEU A 153 17.02 -14.54 0.82
C LEU A 153 16.20 -15.20 1.92
N ILE A 154 14.95 -15.60 1.67
CA ILE A 154 14.04 -16.18 2.68
C ILE A 154 14.71 -17.33 3.47
N PRO A 155 15.40 -18.31 2.85
CA PRO A 155 16.05 -19.40 3.59
C PRO A 155 17.15 -18.95 4.55
N HIS A 156 17.69 -17.75 4.38
CA HIS A 156 18.77 -17.17 5.18
C HIS A 156 18.28 -16.24 6.28
N LEU A 157 16.97 -15.97 6.32
CA LEU A 157 16.37 -15.08 7.31
C LEU A 157 16.00 -15.83 8.60
N PRO A 158 15.93 -15.14 9.74
CA PRO A 158 15.36 -15.72 10.95
C PRO A 158 13.96 -16.29 10.69
N PRO A 159 13.58 -17.43 11.31
CA PRO A 159 12.30 -18.10 11.03
C PRO A 159 11.08 -17.20 11.15
N VAL A 160 11.09 -16.26 12.11
CA VAL A 160 10.01 -15.28 12.27
C VAL A 160 9.88 -14.38 11.04
N CYS A 161 11.00 -13.89 10.49
CA CYS A 161 10.99 -13.07 9.29
C CYS A 161 10.60 -13.89 8.05
N ALA A 162 11.15 -15.09 7.91
CA ALA A 162 10.87 -16.01 6.81
C ALA A 162 9.38 -16.37 6.75
N ALA A 163 8.73 -16.65 7.88
CA ALA A 163 7.31 -16.98 7.96
C ALA A 163 6.40 -15.83 7.47
N HIS A 164 6.82 -14.57 7.67
CA HIS A 164 6.07 -13.40 7.22
C HIS A 164 6.33 -13.03 5.76
N LEU A 165 7.39 -13.57 5.16
CA LEU A 165 7.74 -13.38 3.75
C LEU A 165 7.36 -14.57 2.88
N SER A 166 6.83 -15.66 3.45
CA SER A 166 6.48 -16.88 2.72
C SER A 166 5.47 -16.66 1.58
N ASP A 167 4.65 -15.61 1.68
CA ASP A 167 3.71 -15.18 0.65
C ASP A 167 4.23 -14.00 -0.18
N SER A 168 5.54 -13.75 -0.19
CA SER A 168 6.17 -12.65 -0.94
C SER A 168 6.02 -12.76 -2.47
N GLY A 169 5.58 -13.92 -2.97
CA GLY A 169 5.19 -14.09 -4.36
C GLY A 169 3.88 -13.38 -4.76
N GLN A 170 3.08 -12.94 -3.80
CA GLN A 170 1.93 -12.09 -4.09
C GLN A 170 2.39 -10.67 -4.46
N GLU A 171 2.01 -10.24 -5.64
CA GLU A 171 2.24 -8.89 -6.11
C GLU A 171 0.91 -8.24 -6.49
N ALA A 172 0.77 -6.96 -6.16
CA ALA A 172 -0.39 -6.18 -6.55
C ALA A 172 -0.11 -4.68 -6.43
N ALA A 173 -0.92 -3.89 -7.13
CA ALA A 173 -1.11 -2.48 -6.86
C ALA A 173 -2.60 -2.23 -6.59
N VAL A 174 -2.92 -1.62 -5.47
CA VAL A 174 -4.29 -1.21 -5.10
C VAL A 174 -4.32 0.29 -4.95
N ALA A 175 -5.21 0.95 -5.67
CA ALA A 175 -5.42 2.39 -5.62
C ALA A 175 -6.80 2.71 -5.03
N LEU A 176 -6.84 3.64 -4.07
CA LEU A 176 -8.05 4.17 -3.45
C LEU A 176 -8.08 5.68 -3.60
N LEU A 177 -9.23 6.24 -3.99
CA LEU A 177 -9.48 7.68 -3.92
C LEU A 177 -10.29 7.97 -2.67
N LEU A 178 -9.65 8.56 -1.68
CA LEU A 178 -10.23 8.89 -0.39
C LEU A 178 -10.68 10.35 -0.36
N ASP A 179 -11.83 10.60 0.28
CA ASP A 179 -12.32 11.95 0.57
C ASP A 179 -12.43 12.14 2.08
N ARG A 180 -11.90 13.23 2.57
CA ARG A 180 -11.93 13.61 3.98
C ARG A 180 -13.32 14.03 4.46
N ARG A 181 -14.19 14.39 3.52
CA ARG A 181 -15.58 14.68 3.79
C ARG A 181 -16.34 13.37 3.93
N VAL A 182 -17.13 13.25 4.98
CA VAL A 182 -18.00 12.09 5.16
C VAL A 182 -19.17 12.20 4.17
N ILE A 183 -19.27 11.22 3.27
CA ILE A 183 -20.34 11.10 2.28
C ILE A 183 -21.12 9.83 2.66
N PRO A 184 -22.35 9.97 3.20
CA PRO A 184 -23.08 8.86 3.81
C PRO A 184 -23.34 7.66 2.88
N GLU A 185 -23.44 7.91 1.57
CA GLU A 185 -23.76 6.90 0.55
C GLU A 185 -22.51 6.12 0.08
N LEU A 186 -21.33 6.54 0.52
CA LEU A 186 -20.08 5.90 0.11
C LEU A 186 -19.52 5.03 1.23
N PRO A 187 -18.80 3.95 0.86
CA PRO A 187 -18.00 3.19 1.81
C PRO A 187 -17.05 4.09 2.59
N SER A 188 -16.81 3.76 3.85
CA SER A 188 -15.84 4.49 4.67
C SER A 188 -14.65 3.63 5.03
N ILE A 189 -13.49 4.27 5.15
CA ILE A 189 -12.24 3.64 5.59
C ILE A 189 -11.59 4.49 6.68
N ARG A 190 -10.94 3.85 7.63
CA ARG A 190 -10.06 4.48 8.61
C ARG A 190 -8.93 3.54 9.00
N ALA A 191 -7.84 4.08 9.52
CA ALA A 191 -6.72 3.27 9.95
C ALA A 191 -6.10 3.82 11.24
N ILE A 192 -5.48 2.92 11.98
CA ILE A 192 -4.52 3.23 13.03
C ILE A 192 -3.14 2.86 12.49
N GLY A 193 -2.22 3.82 12.52
CA GLY A 193 -0.82 3.60 12.16
C GLY A 193 -0.12 2.67 13.14
N PRO A 194 1.13 2.31 12.86
CA PRO A 194 1.82 1.27 13.63
C PRO A 194 2.00 1.66 15.10
N ILE A 195 1.67 0.69 15.97
CA ILE A 195 1.88 0.77 17.41
C ILE A 195 2.81 -0.36 17.82
N ALA A 196 3.89 -0.03 18.54
CA ALA A 196 4.87 -0.99 19.00
C ALA A 196 4.24 -2.05 19.92
N LEU A 197 4.72 -3.28 19.83
CA LEU A 197 4.21 -4.41 20.63
C LEU A 197 4.38 -4.20 22.13
N ALA A 198 5.46 -3.53 22.58
CA ALA A 198 5.75 -3.27 23.99
C ALA A 198 5.62 -4.53 24.87
N GLY A 199 6.09 -5.68 24.36
CA GLY A 199 6.02 -6.98 25.05
C GLY A 199 4.71 -7.76 24.90
N LYS A 200 3.73 -7.23 24.15
CA LYS A 200 2.48 -7.95 23.83
C LYS A 200 2.68 -8.89 22.63
N GLU A 201 1.89 -9.94 22.59
CA GLU A 201 1.80 -10.77 21.39
C GLU A 201 1.08 -10.01 20.24
N PRO A 202 1.50 -10.21 18.97
CA PRO A 202 0.88 -9.54 17.82
C PRO A 202 -0.64 -9.71 17.76
N SER A 203 -1.16 -10.90 18.04
CA SER A 203 -2.59 -11.20 18.03
C SER A 203 -3.37 -10.46 19.12
N ALA A 204 -2.76 -10.26 20.28
CA ALA A 204 -3.38 -9.51 21.38
C ALA A 204 -3.47 -8.02 21.05
N LEU A 205 -2.37 -7.44 20.50
CA LEU A 205 -2.37 -6.05 20.08
C LEU A 205 -3.32 -5.81 18.90
N ALA A 206 -3.41 -6.75 17.95
CA ALA A 206 -4.36 -6.67 16.84
C ALA A 206 -5.81 -6.56 17.32
N LYS A 207 -6.20 -7.35 18.34
CA LYS A 207 -7.55 -7.26 18.96
C LYS A 207 -7.77 -5.91 19.64
N GLU A 208 -6.76 -5.38 20.34
CA GLU A 208 -6.85 -4.05 20.95
C GLU A 208 -7.02 -2.95 19.91
N LEU A 209 -6.28 -3.01 18.79
CA LEU A 209 -6.41 -2.05 17.70
C LEU A 209 -7.77 -2.12 17.02
N ALA A 210 -8.31 -3.33 16.84
CA ALA A 210 -9.66 -3.53 16.33
C ALA A 210 -10.70 -2.89 17.25
N ALA A 211 -10.58 -3.06 18.56
CA ALA A 211 -11.46 -2.42 19.55
C ALA A 211 -11.34 -0.88 19.54
N ARG A 212 -10.14 -0.33 19.31
CA ARG A 212 -9.94 1.13 19.19
C ARG A 212 -10.53 1.70 17.90
N LEU A 213 -10.52 0.94 16.82
CA LEU A 213 -11.15 1.34 15.57
C LEU A 213 -12.66 1.33 15.70
N HIS A 214 -13.21 0.32 16.33
CA HIS A 214 -14.65 0.15 16.40
C HIS A 214 -15.11 -0.11 17.85
N ASN A 215 -15.88 0.82 18.41
CA ASN A 215 -16.43 0.71 19.76
C ASN A 215 -17.62 -0.28 19.90
N GLY A 216 -17.91 -1.07 18.87
CA GLY A 216 -18.99 -2.05 18.82
C GLY A 216 -18.51 -3.40 18.30
N ALA A 217 -19.42 -4.35 18.17
CA ALA A 217 -19.13 -5.64 17.56
C ALA A 217 -18.83 -5.44 16.07
N ALA A 218 -17.57 -5.60 15.67
CA ALA A 218 -17.21 -5.63 14.26
C ALA A 218 -17.90 -6.82 13.58
N SER A 219 -18.38 -6.65 12.36
CA SER A 219 -19.02 -7.74 11.61
C SER A 219 -18.02 -8.85 11.31
N SER A 220 -16.75 -8.49 11.08
CA SER A 220 -15.66 -9.44 10.89
C SER A 220 -14.30 -8.83 11.21
N ILE A 221 -13.42 -9.60 11.82
CA ILE A 221 -12.00 -9.28 12.00
C ILE A 221 -11.21 -10.32 11.22
N SER A 222 -10.39 -9.87 10.25
CA SER A 222 -9.50 -10.77 9.53
C SER A 222 -8.43 -11.32 10.48
N PRO A 223 -8.14 -12.62 10.47
CA PRO A 223 -7.01 -13.16 11.21
C PRO A 223 -5.71 -12.51 10.76
N ILE A 224 -4.82 -12.17 11.71
CA ILE A 224 -3.54 -11.51 11.41
C ILE A 224 -2.65 -12.39 10.52
N GLU A 225 -2.81 -13.70 10.62
CA GLU A 225 -2.10 -14.70 9.81
C GLU A 225 -2.46 -14.63 8.33
N LYS A 226 -3.59 -14.03 7.96
CA LYS A 226 -3.96 -13.76 6.56
C LYS A 226 -3.28 -12.54 5.97
N CYS A 227 -2.58 -11.75 6.77
CA CYS A 227 -1.85 -10.56 6.33
C CYS A 227 -0.36 -10.82 6.24
N ARG A 228 0.06 -11.93 5.59
CA ARG A 228 1.45 -12.35 5.47
C ARG A 228 2.20 -11.67 4.34
N SER A 229 1.55 -11.41 3.21
CA SER A 229 2.16 -10.62 2.15
C SER A 229 1.98 -9.12 2.38
N PHE A 230 2.84 -8.33 1.76
CA PHE A 230 2.79 -6.86 1.86
C PHE A 230 1.52 -6.26 1.24
N VAL A 231 0.92 -6.97 0.31
CA VAL A 231 -0.30 -6.55 -0.39
C VAL A 231 -1.58 -7.23 0.12
N SER A 232 -1.49 -8.09 1.13
CA SER A 232 -2.68 -8.82 1.66
C SER A 232 -3.76 -7.88 2.19
N ALA A 233 -3.40 -6.88 2.99
CA ALA A 233 -4.36 -5.96 3.55
C ALA A 233 -5.07 -5.10 2.48
N PRO A 234 -4.37 -4.44 1.56
CA PRO A 234 -5.04 -3.69 0.50
C PRO A 234 -5.88 -4.57 -0.43
N LEU A 235 -5.46 -5.80 -0.72
CA LEU A 235 -6.25 -6.73 -1.54
C LEU A 235 -7.56 -7.14 -0.84
N GLN A 236 -7.54 -7.44 0.45
CA GLN A 236 -8.76 -7.75 1.21
C GLN A 236 -9.74 -6.55 1.21
N ILE A 237 -9.24 -5.31 1.30
CA ILE A 237 -10.06 -4.11 1.15
C ILE A 237 -10.67 -4.04 -0.26
N TYR A 238 -9.84 -4.24 -1.29
CA TYR A 238 -10.30 -4.23 -2.68
C TYR A 238 -11.40 -5.28 -2.94
N GLU A 239 -11.21 -6.50 -2.46
CA GLU A 239 -12.19 -7.60 -2.57
C GLU A 239 -13.49 -7.25 -1.83
N ARG A 240 -13.39 -6.68 -0.63
CA ARG A 240 -14.55 -6.26 0.15
C ARG A 240 -15.36 -5.20 -0.57
N LEU A 241 -14.69 -4.17 -1.11
CA LEU A 241 -15.33 -3.10 -1.89
C LEU A 241 -15.96 -3.63 -3.18
N THR A 242 -15.28 -4.55 -3.87
CA THR A 242 -15.76 -5.15 -5.12
C THR A 242 -16.99 -6.03 -4.91
N SER A 243 -16.97 -6.86 -3.86
CA SER A 243 -18.08 -7.77 -3.55
C SER A 243 -19.31 -7.06 -2.97
N LYS A 244 -19.19 -5.76 -2.61
CA LYS A 244 -20.24 -4.98 -1.94
C LYS A 244 -20.83 -5.67 -0.72
N GLN A 245 -20.02 -6.48 -0.06
CA GLN A 245 -20.45 -7.23 1.11
C GLN A 245 -20.60 -6.28 2.30
N THR A 246 -21.82 -6.04 2.73
CA THR A 246 -22.16 -5.07 3.79
C THR A 246 -21.55 -5.41 5.14
N GLY A 247 -21.47 -4.40 6.02
CA GLY A 247 -20.94 -4.50 7.37
C GLY A 247 -19.49 -4.07 7.46
N ILE A 248 -18.87 -4.29 8.61
CA ILE A 248 -17.55 -3.79 8.95
C ILE A 248 -16.53 -4.93 8.85
N LEU A 249 -15.44 -4.68 8.15
CA LEU A 249 -14.26 -5.54 8.11
C LEU A 249 -13.06 -4.78 8.72
N ILE A 250 -12.40 -5.39 9.68
CA ILE A 250 -11.15 -4.89 10.26
C ILE A 250 -10.01 -5.83 9.88
N ILE A 251 -8.94 -5.27 9.33
CA ILE A 251 -7.77 -6.00 8.87
C ILE A 251 -6.56 -5.52 9.67
N PRO A 252 -6.11 -6.29 10.66
CA PRO A 252 -4.87 -6.01 11.36
C PRO A 252 -3.68 -6.45 10.51
N SER A 253 -2.56 -5.77 10.65
CA SER A 253 -1.27 -6.13 10.08
C SER A 253 -0.17 -6.08 11.12
N TYR A 254 0.87 -6.86 10.93
CA TYR A 254 2.04 -6.91 11.80
C TYR A 254 3.30 -6.87 10.96
N SER A 255 4.21 -5.96 11.30
CA SER A 255 5.53 -5.87 10.70
C SER A 255 6.59 -6.40 11.66
N PRO A 256 7.26 -7.51 11.35
CA PRO A 256 8.33 -8.07 12.19
C PRO A 256 9.53 -7.13 12.33
N SER A 257 9.85 -6.36 11.29
CA SER A 257 10.99 -5.45 11.27
C SER A 257 10.83 -4.30 12.26
N SER A 258 9.66 -3.69 12.31
CA SER A 258 9.35 -2.61 13.25
C SER A 258 8.81 -3.11 14.60
N LYS A 259 8.50 -4.42 14.73
CA LYS A 259 7.81 -5.01 15.88
C LYS A 259 6.56 -4.20 16.27
N ALA A 260 5.76 -3.89 15.29
CA ALA A 260 4.57 -3.06 15.45
C ALA A 260 3.37 -3.66 14.70
N CYS A 261 2.18 -3.41 15.22
CA CYS A 261 0.91 -3.71 14.56
C CYS A 261 0.23 -2.42 14.10
N ALA A 262 -0.48 -2.51 12.99
CA ALA A 262 -1.41 -1.51 12.51
C ALA A 262 -2.76 -2.17 12.21
N ALA A 263 -3.79 -1.39 11.93
CA ALA A 263 -5.07 -1.93 11.51
C ALA A 263 -5.83 -0.95 10.60
N VAL A 264 -6.57 -1.51 9.65
CA VAL A 264 -7.49 -0.77 8.76
C VAL A 264 -8.90 -1.31 8.95
N GLU A 265 -9.88 -0.42 9.03
CA GLU A 265 -11.30 -0.74 9.01
C GLU A 265 -11.90 -0.23 7.72
N VAL A 266 -12.74 -1.05 7.08
CA VAL A 266 -13.62 -0.63 6.01
C VAL A 266 -15.07 -0.97 6.36
N SER A 267 -15.97 -0.03 6.10
CA SER A 267 -17.42 -0.15 6.32
C SER A 267 -18.16 0.14 5.02
N LEU A 268 -19.12 -0.75 4.66
CA LEU A 268 -20.03 -0.62 3.53
C LEU A 268 -21.48 -0.57 4.03
#